data_f168d2005160442d864abddf2ab962b8
#
_entry.id   f168d2005160442d864abddf2ab962b8
#
_cell.length_a   1.000
_cell.length_b   1.000
_cell.length_c   1.000
_cell.angle_alpha   90.00
_cell.angle_beta   90.00
_cell.angle_gamma   90.00
#
_symmetry.space_group_name_H-M   'P 1'
#
loop_
_entity.id
_entity.type
_entity.pdbx_description
1 polymer ?
#
loop_
_entity_poly.entity_id
_entity_poly.type
_entity_poly.pdbx_seq_one_letter_code
_entity_poly.pdbx_strand_id
1 'polypeptide(L)'
;MDNNEQNYEDFISTVSHELRTPLTSIRGFSQTMLSSWDKLDDENKKKFIKIIEQQSNRLINLIENMLAVTKLQSTNNSFIYNEIDIKPVVEQIIAIVKNQYQDQKFELNFSQNLSKVFVDKDKFQQILTNLIENSAKYSPDGGTTKIKAYTAGEQVILEVSNLGINIEEKDYEKIFTKFARIDNPLTRKVQGSGLGLYITKSLTEKMGGKISVKSVPINETESEITFTLEMPIRSIEEQARIKCNQ
;
A
#
# COMPACT_ATOMS: atom_id res chain seq x y z
N MET A 1 -22.26 25.42 -1.83
CA MET A 1 -20.85 25.05 -2.10
C MET A 1 -20.86 23.57 -2.40
N ASP A 2 -20.39 23.18 -3.58
CA ASP A 2 -20.46 21.79 -4.04
C ASP A 2 -19.55 20.92 -3.19
N ASN A 3 -20.04 19.74 -2.81
CA ASN A 3 -19.30 18.70 -2.06
C ASN A 3 -17.93 18.37 -2.72
N ASN A 4 -17.80 18.63 -4.02
CA ASN A 4 -16.56 18.43 -4.80
C ASN A 4 -15.50 19.51 -4.55
N GLU A 5 -15.87 20.78 -4.36
CA GLU A 5 -14.92 21.86 -4.07
C GLU A 5 -14.33 21.70 -2.67
N GLN A 6 -15.16 21.36 -1.70
CA GLN A 6 -14.72 21.15 -0.31
C GLN A 6 -13.78 19.94 -0.20
N ASN A 7 -14.09 18.83 -0.89
CA ASN A 7 -13.20 17.66 -0.96
C ASN A 7 -11.85 17.96 -1.65
N TYR A 8 -11.82 18.90 -2.60
CA TYR A 8 -10.59 19.30 -3.27
C TYR A 8 -9.73 20.22 -2.39
N GLU A 9 -10.32 21.17 -1.69
CA GLU A 9 -9.61 22.05 -0.75
C GLU A 9 -9.01 21.26 0.42
N ASP A 10 -9.76 20.32 1.00
CA ASP A 10 -9.27 19.42 2.05
C ASP A 10 -8.11 18.55 1.55
N PHE A 11 -8.19 18.06 0.30
CA PHE A 11 -7.11 17.32 -0.33
C PHE A 11 -5.83 18.17 -0.44
N ILE A 12 -5.92 19.41 -0.99
CA ILE A 12 -4.75 20.30 -1.15
C ILE A 12 -4.17 20.71 0.21
N SER A 13 -5.01 20.98 1.20
CA SER A 13 -4.58 21.32 2.56
C SER A 13 -3.80 20.18 3.18
N THR A 14 -4.32 18.96 3.10
CA THR A 14 -3.65 17.75 3.63
C THR A 14 -2.32 17.48 2.90
N VAL A 15 -2.31 17.58 1.58
CA VAL A 15 -1.11 17.49 0.75
C VAL A 15 -0.04 18.47 1.21
N SER A 16 -0.41 19.74 1.38
CA SER A 16 0.52 20.80 1.80
C SER A 16 1.13 20.50 3.16
N HIS A 17 0.35 19.97 4.08
CA HIS A 17 0.81 19.57 5.41
C HIS A 17 1.78 18.37 5.35
N GLU A 18 1.41 17.32 4.59
CA GLU A 18 2.24 16.11 4.43
C GLU A 18 3.56 16.38 3.69
N LEU A 19 3.61 17.36 2.77
CA LEU A 19 4.83 17.81 2.12
C LEU A 19 5.72 18.66 3.05
N ARG A 20 5.12 19.52 3.87
CA ARG A 20 5.85 20.45 4.74
C ARG A 20 6.69 19.74 5.79
N THR A 21 6.19 18.66 6.36
CA THR A 21 6.85 17.91 7.43
C THR A 21 8.23 17.36 7.00
N PRO A 22 8.36 16.56 5.92
CA PRO A 22 9.65 16.06 5.46
C PRO A 22 10.58 17.19 4.98
N LEU A 23 10.05 18.21 4.31
CA LEU A 23 10.84 19.37 3.89
C LEU A 23 11.46 20.13 5.07
N THR A 24 10.67 20.33 6.13
CA THR A 24 11.18 20.99 7.36
C THR A 24 12.28 20.16 8.01
N SER A 25 12.12 18.83 8.03
CA SER A 25 13.15 17.92 8.57
C SER A 25 14.43 17.95 7.74
N ILE A 26 14.33 17.83 6.41
CA ILE A 26 15.48 17.93 5.49
C ILE A 26 16.22 19.24 5.71
N ARG A 27 15.48 20.37 5.71
CA ARG A 27 16.06 21.71 5.93
C ARG A 27 16.75 21.81 7.28
N GLY A 28 16.12 21.35 8.37
CA GLY A 28 16.65 21.43 9.72
C GLY A 28 17.96 20.65 9.87
N PHE A 29 18.01 19.41 9.43
CA PHE A 29 19.23 18.59 9.48
C PHE A 29 20.32 19.11 8.58
N SER A 30 20.00 19.61 7.37
CA SER A 30 20.95 20.25 6.48
C SER A 30 21.56 21.52 7.10
N GLN A 31 20.75 22.39 7.71
CA GLN A 31 21.23 23.60 8.40
C GLN A 31 22.09 23.26 9.61
N THR A 32 21.71 22.25 10.40
CA THR A 32 22.51 21.79 11.55
C THR A 32 23.87 21.27 11.10
N MET A 33 23.92 20.49 10.01
CA MET A 33 25.16 19.99 9.44
C MET A 33 26.06 21.15 8.96
N LEU A 34 25.50 22.12 8.23
CA LEU A 34 26.26 23.26 7.73
C LEU A 34 26.81 24.15 8.86
N SER A 35 26.01 24.40 9.90
CA SER A 35 26.42 25.30 11.00
C SER A 35 27.33 24.66 12.04
N SER A 36 27.36 23.34 12.13
CA SER A 36 28.06 22.61 13.18
C SER A 36 28.96 21.49 12.64
N TRP A 37 29.36 21.54 11.36
CA TRP A 37 30.11 20.47 10.69
C TRP A 37 31.34 20.02 11.43
N ASP A 38 32.16 20.98 11.94
CA ASP A 38 33.42 20.70 12.64
C ASP A 38 33.20 20.21 14.09
N LYS A 39 31.97 20.39 14.63
CA LYS A 39 31.61 19.98 15.98
C LYS A 39 30.93 18.62 16.02
N LEU A 40 30.46 18.12 14.87
CA LEU A 40 29.81 16.83 14.74
C LEU A 40 30.84 15.74 14.51
N ASP A 41 30.73 14.63 15.24
CA ASP A 41 31.46 13.41 14.92
C ASP A 41 30.89 12.74 13.66
N ASP A 42 31.64 11.81 13.12
CA ASP A 42 31.27 11.14 11.85
C ASP A 42 30.00 10.28 11.99
N GLU A 43 29.71 9.77 13.17
CA GLU A 43 28.49 9.01 13.44
C GLU A 43 27.26 9.91 13.35
N ASN A 44 27.26 11.08 13.98
CA ASN A 44 26.18 12.05 13.90
C ASN A 44 26.03 12.63 12.48
N LYS A 45 27.15 12.90 11.77
CA LYS A 45 27.08 13.30 10.35
C LYS A 45 26.37 12.25 9.52
N LYS A 46 26.78 10.99 9.64
CA LYS A 46 26.15 9.87 8.92
C LYS A 46 24.67 9.69 9.27
N LYS A 47 24.33 9.84 10.56
CA LYS A 47 22.95 9.79 11.03
C LYS A 47 22.09 10.89 10.41
N PHE A 48 22.59 12.12 10.36
CA PHE A 48 21.82 13.24 9.77
C PHE A 48 21.65 13.09 8.25
N ILE A 49 22.70 12.66 7.53
CA ILE A 49 22.58 12.34 6.10
C ILE A 49 21.53 11.25 5.86
N LYS A 50 21.54 10.19 6.68
CA LYS A 50 20.56 9.12 6.58
C LYS A 50 19.11 9.61 6.81
N ILE A 51 18.92 10.54 7.77
CA ILE A 51 17.59 11.14 7.99
C ILE A 51 17.18 11.98 6.77
N ILE A 52 18.08 12.78 6.21
CA ILE A 52 17.81 13.59 5.01
C ILE A 52 17.40 12.68 3.85
N GLU A 53 18.13 11.60 3.61
CA GLU A 53 17.83 10.60 2.57
C GLU A 53 16.47 9.98 2.78
N GLN A 54 16.15 9.53 4.00
CA GLN A 54 14.86 8.93 4.33
C GLN A 54 13.69 9.91 4.10
N GLN A 55 13.84 11.17 4.49
CA GLN A 55 12.80 12.17 4.27
C GLN A 55 12.65 12.56 2.80
N SER A 56 13.75 12.55 2.03
CA SER A 56 13.72 12.77 0.57
C SER A 56 12.98 11.64 -0.13
N ASN A 57 13.26 10.38 0.21
CA ASN A 57 12.57 9.21 -0.34
C ASN A 57 11.07 9.22 0.03
N ARG A 58 10.74 9.63 1.26
CA ARG A 58 9.34 9.84 1.67
C ARG A 58 8.63 10.87 0.79
N LEU A 59 9.30 11.98 0.48
CA LEU A 59 8.75 13.05 -0.36
C LEU A 59 8.50 12.55 -1.79
N ILE A 60 9.45 11.83 -2.38
CA ILE A 60 9.31 11.21 -3.70
C ILE A 60 8.08 10.31 -3.73
N ASN A 61 7.96 9.37 -2.80
CA ASN A 61 6.83 8.45 -2.71
C ASN A 61 5.48 9.18 -2.54
N LEU A 62 5.45 10.28 -1.79
CA LEU A 62 4.24 11.08 -1.64
C LEU A 62 3.84 11.74 -2.97
N ILE A 63 4.78 12.33 -3.70
CA ILE A 63 4.54 12.94 -5.02
C ILE A 63 4.06 11.89 -6.03
N GLU A 64 4.70 10.72 -6.09
CA GLU A 64 4.30 9.62 -6.97
C GLU A 64 2.86 9.14 -6.67
N ASN A 65 2.52 9.00 -5.38
CA ASN A 65 1.16 8.65 -4.99
C ASN A 65 0.14 9.73 -5.37
N MET A 66 0.47 11.01 -5.27
CA MET A 66 -0.39 12.11 -5.73
C MET A 66 -0.61 12.08 -7.24
N LEU A 67 0.47 11.87 -8.00
CA LEU A 67 0.37 11.71 -9.46
C LEU A 67 -0.46 10.47 -9.84
N ALA A 68 -0.35 9.38 -9.08
CA ALA A 68 -1.20 8.20 -9.27
C ALA A 68 -2.68 8.53 -9.01
N VAL A 69 -2.99 9.24 -7.92
CA VAL A 69 -4.38 9.67 -7.61
C VAL A 69 -4.95 10.55 -8.70
N THR A 70 -4.19 11.55 -9.19
CA THR A 70 -4.67 12.44 -10.27
C THR A 70 -4.89 11.70 -11.57
N LYS A 71 -3.98 10.77 -11.94
CA LYS A 71 -4.16 9.89 -13.10
C LYS A 71 -5.40 9.01 -12.96
N LEU A 72 -5.66 8.46 -11.77
CA LEU A 72 -6.85 7.64 -11.52
C LEU A 72 -8.17 8.39 -11.71
N GLN A 73 -8.19 9.69 -11.52
CA GLN A 73 -9.36 10.55 -11.73
C GLN A 73 -9.56 10.96 -13.19
N SER A 74 -8.53 10.84 -14.03
CA SER A 74 -8.62 11.18 -15.44
C SER A 74 -9.35 10.07 -16.22
N THR A 75 -10.15 10.48 -17.22
CA THR A 75 -10.88 9.55 -18.10
C THR A 75 -9.97 8.83 -19.10
N ASN A 76 -8.72 9.27 -19.27
CA ASN A 76 -7.76 8.76 -20.26
C ASN A 76 -6.81 7.67 -19.72
N ASN A 77 -7.19 6.94 -18.67
CA ASN A 77 -6.37 5.83 -18.20
C ASN A 77 -6.59 4.59 -19.09
N SER A 78 -5.64 4.31 -19.97
CA SER A 78 -5.60 3.04 -20.68
C SER A 78 -4.95 1.97 -19.80
N PHE A 79 -5.62 0.83 -19.64
CA PHE A 79 -5.08 -0.38 -19.00
C PHE A 79 -4.67 -1.37 -20.09
N ILE A 80 -3.50 -1.96 -19.94
CA ILE A 80 -3.01 -3.00 -20.86
C ILE A 80 -3.19 -4.36 -20.18
N TYR A 81 -4.33 -5.00 -20.47
CA TYR A 81 -4.70 -6.26 -19.84
C TYR A 81 -3.96 -7.45 -20.45
N ASN A 82 -3.45 -8.31 -19.58
CA ASN A 82 -2.80 -9.57 -19.92
C ASN A 82 -3.13 -10.65 -18.87
N GLU A 83 -2.97 -11.90 -19.27
CA GLU A 83 -2.97 -13.01 -18.30
C GLU A 83 -1.67 -13.03 -17.51
N ILE A 84 -1.76 -12.83 -16.20
CA ILE A 84 -0.62 -12.73 -15.31
C ILE A 84 -0.62 -13.89 -14.31
N ASP A 85 0.52 -14.59 -14.21
CA ASP A 85 0.79 -15.52 -13.12
C ASP A 85 1.16 -14.71 -11.86
N ILE A 86 0.41 -14.94 -10.78
CA ILE A 86 0.57 -14.20 -9.52
C ILE A 86 1.87 -14.60 -8.81
N LYS A 87 2.24 -15.88 -8.85
CA LYS A 87 3.34 -16.40 -8.05
C LYS A 87 4.68 -15.69 -8.31
N PRO A 88 5.18 -15.57 -9.57
CA PRO A 88 6.44 -14.88 -9.83
C PRO A 88 6.38 -13.39 -9.48
N VAL A 89 5.22 -12.74 -9.60
CA VAL A 89 5.06 -11.33 -9.22
C VAL A 89 5.20 -11.16 -7.71
N VAL A 90 4.56 -12.01 -6.91
CA VAL A 90 4.66 -11.99 -5.44
C VAL A 90 6.09 -12.29 -4.99
N GLU A 91 6.75 -13.30 -5.56
CA GLU A 91 8.13 -13.66 -5.23
C GLU A 91 9.11 -12.51 -5.51
N GLN A 92 8.95 -11.82 -6.63
CA GLN A 92 9.74 -10.65 -6.97
C GLN A 92 9.55 -9.50 -5.98
N ILE A 93 8.31 -9.21 -5.58
CA ILE A 93 7.99 -8.16 -4.61
C ILE A 93 8.59 -8.51 -3.24
N ILE A 94 8.44 -9.74 -2.78
CA ILE A 94 9.02 -10.20 -1.51
C ILE A 94 10.54 -10.03 -1.50
N ALA A 95 11.22 -10.34 -2.60
CA ALA A 95 12.67 -10.15 -2.70
C ALA A 95 13.08 -8.70 -2.50
N ILE A 96 12.28 -7.73 -2.99
CA ILE A 96 12.52 -6.30 -2.80
C ILE A 96 12.20 -5.88 -1.36
N VAL A 97 11.04 -6.29 -0.83
CA VAL A 97 10.57 -5.90 0.52
C VAL A 97 11.49 -6.44 1.61
N LYS A 98 12.03 -7.65 1.45
CA LYS A 98 13.01 -8.24 2.38
C LYS A 98 14.28 -7.40 2.54
N ASN A 99 14.72 -6.68 1.53
CA ASN A 99 15.88 -5.79 1.64
C ASN A 99 15.62 -4.62 2.61
N GLN A 100 14.39 -4.17 2.70
CA GLN A 100 13.98 -3.07 3.58
C GLN A 100 13.56 -3.56 4.98
N TYR A 101 12.92 -4.73 5.05
CA TYR A 101 12.38 -5.34 6.27
C TYR A 101 13.05 -6.69 6.52
N GLN A 102 14.35 -6.66 6.89
CA GLN A 102 15.22 -7.84 6.96
C GLN A 102 14.75 -8.89 8.00
N ASP A 103 14.14 -8.44 9.09
CA ASP A 103 13.67 -9.32 10.17
C ASP A 103 12.30 -9.94 9.90
N GLN A 104 11.58 -9.47 8.85
CA GLN A 104 10.25 -9.97 8.51
C GLN A 104 10.32 -11.32 7.79
N LYS A 105 9.42 -12.23 8.17
CA LYS A 105 9.23 -13.52 7.54
C LYS A 105 8.07 -13.47 6.56
N PHE A 106 8.19 -14.25 5.47
CA PHE A 106 7.13 -14.36 4.45
C PHE A 106 6.81 -15.83 4.24
N GLU A 107 5.54 -16.17 4.38
CA GLU A 107 5.00 -17.51 4.14
C GLU A 107 4.08 -17.48 2.92
N LEU A 108 4.34 -18.32 1.94
CA LEU A 108 3.58 -18.43 0.71
C LEU A 108 2.78 -19.73 0.69
N ASN A 109 1.47 -19.62 0.43
CA ASN A 109 0.58 -20.76 0.30
C ASN A 109 -0.30 -20.57 -0.96
N PHE A 110 0.19 -21.09 -2.08
CA PHE A 110 -0.54 -21.04 -3.35
C PHE A 110 -1.17 -22.40 -3.65
N SER A 111 -2.44 -22.39 -4.08
CA SER A 111 -3.09 -23.62 -4.53
C SER A 111 -2.38 -24.19 -5.77
N GLN A 112 -2.36 -25.52 -5.91
CA GLN A 112 -1.71 -26.20 -7.05
C GLN A 112 -2.30 -25.77 -8.40
N ASN A 113 -3.61 -25.51 -8.46
CA ASN A 113 -4.34 -25.13 -9.67
C ASN A 113 -4.72 -23.64 -9.63
N LEU A 114 -3.76 -22.76 -9.30
CA LEU A 114 -3.98 -21.32 -9.28
C LEU A 114 -4.12 -20.82 -10.72
N SER A 115 -5.27 -20.22 -11.03
CA SER A 115 -5.51 -19.57 -12.32
C SER A 115 -4.68 -18.29 -12.45
N LYS A 116 -4.40 -17.90 -13.69
CA LYS A 116 -3.88 -16.56 -13.98
C LYS A 116 -4.98 -15.53 -13.79
N VAL A 117 -4.60 -14.30 -13.49
CA VAL A 117 -5.50 -13.14 -13.42
C VAL A 117 -5.41 -12.35 -14.71
N PHE A 118 -6.52 -11.74 -15.14
CA PHE A 118 -6.58 -10.89 -16.34
C PHE A 118 -6.54 -9.42 -15.93
N VAL A 119 -5.33 -8.84 -15.91
CA VAL A 119 -5.04 -7.53 -15.32
C VAL A 119 -3.95 -6.77 -16.08
N ASP A 120 -3.84 -5.47 -15.83
CA ASP A 120 -2.65 -4.70 -16.17
C ASP A 120 -1.52 -5.04 -15.18
N LYS A 121 -0.41 -5.55 -15.71
CA LYS A 121 0.72 -6.06 -14.93
C LYS A 121 1.30 -5.02 -13.97
N ASP A 122 1.54 -3.80 -14.46
CA ASP A 122 2.21 -2.75 -13.68
C ASP A 122 1.29 -2.26 -12.55
N LYS A 123 0.00 -2.12 -12.84
CA LYS A 123 -0.99 -1.73 -11.84
C LYS A 123 -1.22 -2.83 -10.80
N PHE A 124 -1.24 -4.08 -11.23
CA PHE A 124 -1.35 -5.22 -10.33
C PHE A 124 -0.12 -5.36 -9.43
N GLN A 125 1.07 -5.17 -9.99
CA GLN A 125 2.31 -5.13 -9.21
C GLN A 125 2.28 -3.99 -8.18
N GLN A 126 1.78 -2.81 -8.53
CA GLN A 126 1.62 -1.68 -7.61
C GLN A 126 0.66 -2.01 -6.45
N ILE A 127 -0.46 -2.68 -6.73
CA ILE A 127 -1.41 -3.18 -5.71
C ILE A 127 -0.70 -4.12 -4.73
N LEU A 128 -0.05 -5.15 -5.27
CA LEU A 128 0.61 -6.18 -4.45
C LEU A 128 1.76 -5.61 -3.63
N THR A 129 2.58 -4.74 -4.21
CA THR A 129 3.68 -4.06 -3.50
C THR A 129 3.12 -3.30 -2.30
N ASN A 130 2.07 -2.50 -2.49
CA ASN A 130 1.47 -1.74 -1.40
C ASN A 130 0.91 -2.63 -0.29
N LEU A 131 0.24 -3.74 -0.62
CA LEU A 131 -0.31 -4.66 0.39
C LEU A 131 0.79 -5.40 1.15
N ILE A 132 1.82 -5.90 0.46
CA ILE A 132 2.92 -6.66 1.07
C ILE A 132 3.81 -5.73 1.91
N GLU A 133 4.12 -4.53 1.42
CA GLU A 133 4.86 -3.52 2.20
C GLU A 133 4.07 -3.07 3.44
N ASN A 134 2.77 -2.82 3.32
CA ASN A 134 1.95 -2.47 4.46
C ASN A 134 1.93 -3.59 5.50
N SER A 135 1.81 -4.84 5.07
CA SER A 135 1.84 -6.00 5.93
C SER A 135 3.16 -6.09 6.71
N ALA A 136 4.31 -5.95 6.05
CA ALA A 136 5.62 -5.94 6.69
C ALA A 136 5.81 -4.74 7.62
N LYS A 137 5.37 -3.57 7.21
CA LYS A 137 5.53 -2.30 7.92
C LYS A 137 4.71 -2.19 9.20
N TYR A 138 3.52 -2.78 9.24
CA TYR A 138 2.62 -2.74 10.39
C TYR A 138 2.69 -4.01 11.24
N SER A 139 3.52 -4.97 10.88
CA SER A 139 3.84 -6.12 11.72
C SER A 139 4.83 -5.76 12.83
N PRO A 140 4.80 -6.45 13.97
CA PRO A 140 5.88 -6.41 14.95
C PRO A 140 7.23 -6.82 14.34
N ASP A 141 8.33 -6.38 14.95
CA ASP A 141 9.67 -6.82 14.54
C ASP A 141 9.78 -8.35 14.58
N GLY A 142 10.29 -8.93 13.50
CA GLY A 142 10.37 -10.39 13.33
C GLY A 142 9.02 -11.07 13.04
N GLY A 143 7.98 -10.30 12.75
CA GLY A 143 6.65 -10.81 12.41
C GLY A 143 6.62 -11.60 11.10
N THR A 144 5.48 -12.24 10.85
CA THR A 144 5.27 -13.04 9.63
C THR A 144 4.14 -12.47 8.80
N THR A 145 4.45 -12.16 7.54
CA THR A 145 3.45 -11.88 6.50
C THR A 145 3.10 -13.18 5.79
N LYS A 146 1.84 -13.57 5.85
CA LYS A 146 1.32 -14.76 5.15
C LYS A 146 0.63 -14.32 3.87
N ILE A 147 0.97 -14.94 2.75
CA ILE A 147 0.36 -14.68 1.44
C ILE A 147 -0.24 -15.97 0.93
N LYS A 148 -1.55 -16.00 0.77
CA LYS A 148 -2.30 -17.14 0.28
C LYS A 148 -3.03 -16.76 -0.99
N ALA A 149 -3.01 -17.65 -2.02
CA ALA A 149 -3.79 -17.45 -3.22
C ALA A 149 -4.44 -18.75 -3.70
N TYR A 150 -5.69 -18.65 -4.13
CA TYR A 150 -6.47 -19.76 -4.66
C TYR A 150 -7.51 -19.28 -5.67
N THR A 151 -7.95 -20.16 -6.54
CA THR A 151 -9.02 -19.90 -7.49
C THR A 151 -10.36 -20.23 -6.86
N ALA A 152 -11.33 -19.31 -6.96
CA ALA A 152 -12.70 -19.47 -6.50
C ALA A 152 -13.65 -18.98 -7.60
N GLY A 153 -14.31 -19.94 -8.30
CA GLY A 153 -15.16 -19.62 -9.46
C GLY A 153 -14.38 -18.88 -10.55
N GLU A 154 -14.88 -17.73 -10.96
CA GLU A 154 -14.28 -16.87 -12.01
C GLU A 154 -13.28 -15.84 -11.46
N GLN A 155 -12.78 -16.05 -10.25
CA GLN A 155 -11.87 -15.12 -9.59
C GLN A 155 -10.69 -15.88 -8.97
N VAL A 156 -9.56 -15.18 -8.85
CA VAL A 156 -8.49 -15.53 -7.94
C VAL A 156 -8.62 -14.69 -6.69
N ILE A 157 -8.60 -15.36 -5.56
CA ILE A 157 -8.57 -14.74 -4.24
C ILE A 157 -7.12 -14.75 -3.75
N LEU A 158 -6.63 -13.57 -3.41
CA LEU A 158 -5.31 -13.40 -2.80
C LEU A 158 -5.49 -12.75 -1.43
N GLU A 159 -5.01 -13.42 -0.40
CA GLU A 159 -5.05 -12.98 0.98
C GLU A 159 -3.63 -12.61 1.43
N VAL A 160 -3.47 -11.40 1.97
CA VAL A 160 -2.23 -10.94 2.60
C VAL A 160 -2.54 -10.68 4.07
N SER A 161 -1.96 -11.49 4.95
CA SER A 161 -2.26 -11.45 6.39
C SER A 161 -0.99 -11.18 7.20
N ASN A 162 -1.15 -10.42 8.27
CA ASN A 162 -0.10 -10.15 9.25
C ASN A 162 -0.69 -9.95 10.65
N LEU A 163 0.14 -10.07 11.67
CA LEU A 163 -0.19 -9.57 13.00
C LEU A 163 0.00 -8.05 13.03
N GLY A 164 -0.89 -7.36 13.69
CA GLY A 164 -0.84 -5.91 13.80
C GLY A 164 -1.87 -5.37 14.76
N ILE A 165 -2.06 -4.05 14.74
CA ILE A 165 -3.01 -3.35 15.59
C ILE A 165 -4.42 -3.58 15.06
N ASN A 166 -5.37 -3.83 15.97
CA ASN A 166 -6.76 -4.04 15.60
C ASN A 166 -7.33 -2.89 14.76
N ILE A 167 -8.04 -3.26 13.70
CA ILE A 167 -8.85 -2.37 12.90
C ILE A 167 -10.31 -2.63 13.28
N GLU A 168 -10.99 -1.62 13.79
CA GLU A 168 -12.39 -1.75 14.13
C GLU A 168 -13.25 -1.85 12.87
N GLU A 169 -14.33 -2.61 12.91
CA GLU A 169 -15.19 -2.85 11.74
C GLU A 169 -15.74 -1.55 11.12
N LYS A 170 -16.03 -0.54 11.95
CA LYS A 170 -16.44 0.80 11.52
C LYS A 170 -15.39 1.53 10.66
N ASP A 171 -14.10 1.13 10.76
CA ASP A 171 -12.99 1.74 10.04
C ASP A 171 -12.60 0.97 8.75
N TYR A 172 -13.20 -0.21 8.49
CA TYR A 172 -12.88 -1.05 7.33
C TYR A 172 -13.02 -0.31 5.99
N GLU A 173 -14.08 0.47 5.80
CA GLU A 173 -14.24 1.27 4.58
C GLU A 173 -13.38 2.54 4.63
N LYS A 174 -13.20 3.11 5.80
CA LYS A 174 -12.48 4.35 6.00
C LYS A 174 -10.99 4.23 5.65
N ILE A 175 -10.34 3.09 5.94
CA ILE A 175 -8.91 2.92 5.64
C ILE A 175 -8.60 2.98 4.14
N PHE A 176 -9.60 2.79 3.27
CA PHE A 176 -9.48 2.92 1.82
C PHE A 176 -9.78 4.33 1.29
N THR A 177 -10.05 5.30 2.16
CA THR A 177 -10.23 6.70 1.76
C THR A 177 -8.89 7.43 1.67
N LYS A 178 -8.88 8.57 0.97
CA LYS A 178 -7.65 9.37 0.81
C LYS A 178 -7.15 9.87 2.17
N PHE A 179 -5.83 9.72 2.41
CA PHE A 179 -5.14 10.12 3.65
C PHE A 179 -5.63 9.45 4.93
N ALA A 180 -6.42 8.39 4.81
CA ALA A 180 -6.89 7.66 5.98
C ALA A 180 -5.72 7.05 6.75
N ARG A 181 -5.77 7.23 8.06
CA ARG A 181 -4.87 6.60 9.02
C ARG A 181 -5.68 6.24 10.26
N ILE A 182 -5.41 5.07 10.82
CA ILE A 182 -6.01 4.69 12.11
C ILE A 182 -5.30 5.52 13.19
N ASP A 183 -6.06 6.28 13.96
CA ASP A 183 -5.52 7.10 15.05
C ASP A 183 -5.19 6.22 16.27
N ASN A 184 -3.98 5.68 16.27
CA ASN A 184 -3.44 4.88 17.34
C ASN A 184 -2.00 5.34 17.62
N PRO A 185 -1.56 5.48 18.89
CA PRO A 185 -0.21 5.89 19.24
C PRO A 185 0.89 5.04 18.60
N LEU A 186 0.64 3.76 18.37
CA LEU A 186 1.60 2.86 17.74
C LEU A 186 1.68 3.07 16.23
N THR A 187 0.56 3.37 15.55
CA THR A 187 0.55 3.67 14.11
C THR A 187 1.09 5.05 13.79
N ARG A 188 1.07 5.99 14.74
CA ARG A 188 1.66 7.33 14.57
C ARG A 188 3.16 7.29 14.27
N LYS A 189 3.88 6.28 14.82
CA LYS A 189 5.31 6.08 14.56
C LYS A 189 5.58 5.52 13.17
N VAL A 190 4.61 4.86 12.57
CA VAL A 190 4.73 4.23 11.27
C VAL A 190 4.49 5.28 10.17
N GLN A 191 5.51 5.55 9.36
CA GLN A 191 5.43 6.56 8.30
C GLN A 191 4.57 6.08 7.14
N GLY A 192 3.68 6.93 6.61
CA GLY A 192 2.86 6.62 5.45
C GLY A 192 2.04 7.82 4.99
N SER A 193 1.75 7.89 3.69
CA SER A 193 0.97 8.97 3.08
C SER A 193 -0.55 8.83 3.28
N GLY A 194 -1.03 7.65 3.67
CA GLY A 194 -2.46 7.35 3.69
C GLY A 194 -3.12 7.27 2.31
N LEU A 195 -2.34 7.27 1.23
CA LEU A 195 -2.83 7.18 -0.15
C LEU A 195 -2.74 5.76 -0.74
N GLY A 196 -1.87 4.91 -0.18
CA GLY A 196 -1.59 3.60 -0.75
C GLY A 196 -2.83 2.71 -0.86
N LEU A 197 -3.60 2.55 0.22
CA LEU A 197 -4.82 1.72 0.21
C LEU A 197 -5.92 2.31 -0.67
N TYR A 198 -6.06 3.64 -0.73
CA TYR A 198 -6.96 4.29 -1.67
C TYR A 198 -6.59 3.98 -3.13
N ILE A 199 -5.30 4.08 -3.49
CA ILE A 199 -4.79 3.72 -4.82
C ILE A 199 -5.05 2.25 -5.10
N THR A 200 -4.76 1.37 -4.15
CA THR A 200 -5.01 -0.07 -4.24
C THR A 200 -6.47 -0.37 -4.54
N LYS A 201 -7.41 0.18 -3.75
CA LYS A 201 -8.86 0.01 -3.98
C LYS A 201 -9.26 0.52 -5.36
N SER A 202 -8.86 1.74 -5.71
CA SER A 202 -9.21 2.35 -7.00
C SER A 202 -8.68 1.57 -8.21
N LEU A 203 -7.46 1.06 -8.15
CA LEU A 203 -6.88 0.22 -9.21
C LEU A 203 -7.59 -1.13 -9.31
N THR A 204 -7.87 -1.76 -8.17
CA THR A 204 -8.57 -3.04 -8.09
C THR A 204 -9.96 -2.93 -8.74
N GLU A 205 -10.74 -1.93 -8.34
CA GLU A 205 -12.10 -1.70 -8.87
C GLU A 205 -12.09 -1.40 -10.37
N LYS A 206 -11.12 -0.60 -10.86
CA LYS A 206 -10.96 -0.32 -12.30
C LYS A 206 -10.59 -1.57 -13.11
N MET A 207 -9.95 -2.55 -12.52
CA MET A 207 -9.66 -3.84 -13.16
C MET A 207 -10.75 -4.89 -12.94
N GLY A 208 -11.92 -4.49 -12.40
CA GLY A 208 -13.06 -5.39 -12.19
C GLY A 208 -12.91 -6.32 -10.98
N GLY A 209 -11.95 -6.06 -10.11
CA GLY A 209 -11.73 -6.78 -8.86
C GLY A 209 -12.41 -6.11 -7.67
N LYS A 210 -12.21 -6.70 -6.49
CA LYS A 210 -12.67 -6.20 -5.20
C LYS A 210 -11.56 -6.35 -4.16
N ILE A 211 -11.48 -5.40 -3.22
CA ILE A 211 -10.62 -5.49 -2.06
C ILE A 211 -11.44 -5.30 -0.78
N SER A 212 -11.07 -6.06 0.24
CA SER A 212 -11.66 -5.95 1.57
C SER A 212 -10.58 -6.15 2.64
N VAL A 213 -10.93 -5.84 3.89
CA VAL A 213 -10.09 -6.08 5.05
C VAL A 213 -10.92 -6.77 6.13
N LYS A 214 -10.26 -7.62 6.90
CA LYS A 214 -10.81 -8.22 8.13
C LYS A 214 -9.73 -8.16 9.20
N SER A 215 -10.12 -7.81 10.40
CA SER A 215 -9.26 -7.83 11.59
C SER A 215 -9.88 -8.76 12.63
N VAL A 216 -9.12 -9.76 13.08
CA VAL A 216 -9.56 -10.73 14.07
C VAL A 216 -8.65 -10.61 15.28
N PRO A 217 -9.15 -10.15 16.44
CA PRO A 217 -8.37 -10.06 17.66
C PRO A 217 -7.80 -11.43 18.07
N ILE A 218 -6.51 -11.46 18.39
CA ILE A 218 -5.82 -12.65 18.95
C ILE A 218 -5.63 -12.46 20.46
N ASN A 219 -5.31 -11.25 20.87
CA ASN A 219 -5.17 -10.84 22.26
C ASN A 219 -5.58 -9.36 22.44
N GLU A 220 -5.34 -8.78 23.61
CA GLU A 220 -5.72 -7.39 23.91
C GLU A 220 -5.00 -6.34 23.06
N THR A 221 -3.83 -6.66 22.51
CA THR A 221 -2.98 -5.70 21.79
C THR A 221 -2.80 -6.02 20.33
N GLU A 222 -3.03 -7.27 19.91
CA GLU A 222 -2.74 -7.76 18.57
C GLU A 222 -3.94 -8.42 17.91
N SER A 223 -4.06 -8.20 16.62
CA SER A 223 -5.07 -8.82 15.75
C SER A 223 -4.39 -9.41 14.51
N GLU A 224 -4.95 -10.47 13.97
CA GLU A 224 -4.62 -10.92 12.62
C GLU A 224 -5.41 -10.06 11.63
N ILE A 225 -4.68 -9.29 10.84
CA ILE A 225 -5.24 -8.43 9.80
C ILE A 225 -5.07 -9.12 8.47
N THR A 226 -6.15 -9.29 7.74
CA THR A 226 -6.17 -9.91 6.42
C THR A 226 -6.76 -8.97 5.40
N PHE A 227 -5.95 -8.58 4.42
CA PHE A 227 -6.44 -7.94 3.20
C PHE A 227 -6.74 -9.01 2.17
N THR A 228 -7.98 -9.01 1.67
CA THR A 228 -8.45 -9.95 0.64
C THR A 228 -8.64 -9.22 -0.67
N LEU A 229 -7.94 -9.65 -1.70
CA LEU A 229 -8.01 -9.15 -3.07
C LEU A 229 -8.67 -10.20 -3.94
N GLU A 230 -9.78 -9.86 -4.58
CA GLU A 230 -10.52 -10.69 -5.52
C GLU A 230 -10.27 -10.16 -6.94
N MET A 231 -9.61 -10.95 -7.80
CA MET A 231 -9.26 -10.51 -9.15
C MET A 231 -9.84 -11.43 -10.22
N PRO A 232 -10.32 -10.87 -11.33
CA PRO A 232 -10.93 -11.65 -12.39
C PRO A 232 -9.90 -12.51 -13.14
N ILE A 233 -10.33 -13.70 -13.57
CA ILE A 233 -9.54 -14.58 -14.46
C ILE A 233 -9.82 -14.32 -15.94
N ARG A 234 -10.82 -13.49 -16.26
CA ARG A 234 -11.26 -13.15 -17.62
C ARG A 234 -11.53 -11.67 -17.78
N SER A 235 -11.59 -11.19 -19.02
CA SER A 235 -11.95 -9.81 -19.33
C SER A 235 -13.37 -9.46 -18.83
N ILE A 236 -13.60 -8.17 -18.56
CA ILE A 236 -14.95 -7.68 -18.17
C ILE A 236 -15.99 -8.02 -19.23
N GLU A 237 -15.61 -7.95 -20.51
CA GLU A 237 -16.48 -8.28 -21.64
C GLU A 237 -16.86 -9.77 -21.67
N GLU A 238 -15.91 -10.66 -21.40
CA GLU A 238 -16.16 -12.11 -21.31
C GLU A 238 -17.02 -12.46 -20.11
N GLN A 239 -16.80 -11.82 -18.96
CA GLN A 239 -17.63 -11.97 -17.76
C GLN A 239 -19.09 -11.54 -18.03
N ALA A 240 -19.30 -10.43 -18.75
CA ALA A 240 -20.63 -9.97 -19.12
C ALA A 240 -21.34 -10.96 -20.07
N ARG A 241 -20.64 -11.53 -21.06
CA ARG A 241 -21.18 -12.54 -21.97
C ARG A 241 -21.63 -13.82 -21.25
N ILE A 242 -20.87 -14.27 -20.28
CA ILE A 242 -21.19 -15.49 -19.50
C ILE A 242 -22.45 -15.25 -18.65
N LYS A 243 -22.58 -14.08 -18.01
CA LYS A 243 -23.76 -13.71 -17.21
C LYS A 243 -25.05 -13.57 -18.04
N CYS A 244 -24.94 -13.19 -19.31
CA CYS A 244 -26.09 -13.11 -20.21
C CYS A 244 -26.55 -14.47 -20.75
N ASN A 245 -25.72 -15.51 -20.65
CA ASN A 245 -26.01 -16.87 -21.15
C ASN A 245 -26.41 -17.85 -20.03
N GLN A 246 -26.54 -17.40 -18.80
CA GLN A 246 -27.09 -18.10 -17.65
C GLN A 246 -28.49 -17.56 -17.27
#